data_ab7f6d5a03669f386239eb2213235d76
#
_entry.id   ab7f6d5a03669f386239eb2213235d76
#
_cell.length_a   1.000
_cell.length_b   1.000
_cell.length_c   1.000
_cell.angle_alpha   90.00
_cell.angle_beta   90.00
_cell.angle_gamma   90.00
#
_symmetry.space_group_name_H-M   'P 1'
#
loop_
_entity.id
_entity.type
_entity.pdbx_description
1 polymer ?
#
loop_
_entity_poly.entity_id
_entity_poly.type
_entity_poly.pdbx_seq_one_letter_code
_entity_poly.pdbx_strand_id
1 'polypeptide(L)'
;TPPTEELMRRAGGLVYESFLISGPLRYRYRKEKKRLIDDYPSCNLLVRKDIFEQLGGFKTNFWPGEDTVLCLEITQRLKKKIVYDPEVLVFHHRRPLYLPHLKQVKNYALHRGYFVKRFPETSLRWHYFIPSVFLLWLIFGLVLSFAVSSLFFVWFISVGIYALFVIFSSYEKRDLKLSRLAALGIFLTHMTYGLFFLFGLLQSKLNEET
;
A
#
# COMPACT_ATOMS: atom_id res chain seq x y z
N THR A 1 -6.95 -11.34 -7.19
CA THR A 1 -8.31 -11.66 -6.68
C THR A 1 -8.95 -12.70 -7.58
N PRO A 2 -9.64 -13.75 -7.05
CA PRO A 2 -10.35 -14.71 -7.89
C PRO A 2 -11.38 -14.02 -8.80
N PRO A 3 -11.50 -14.41 -10.08
CA PRO A 3 -12.47 -13.81 -11.01
C PRO A 3 -13.93 -13.99 -10.59
N THR A 4 -14.20 -15.05 -9.83
CA THR A 4 -15.54 -15.44 -9.36
C THR A 4 -15.96 -14.75 -8.06
N GLU A 5 -15.11 -13.89 -7.51
CA GLU A 5 -15.41 -13.14 -6.27
C GLU A 5 -16.57 -12.17 -6.43
N GLU A 6 -17.21 -11.87 -5.31
CA GLU A 6 -18.24 -10.84 -5.23
C GLU A 6 -17.71 -9.47 -5.67
N LEU A 7 -18.60 -8.63 -6.21
CA LEU A 7 -18.29 -7.33 -6.80
C LEU A 7 -17.41 -6.44 -5.87
N MET A 8 -17.73 -6.37 -4.57
CA MET A 8 -17.00 -5.52 -3.62
C MET A 8 -15.58 -6.04 -3.35
N ARG A 9 -15.35 -7.35 -3.39
CA ARG A 9 -14.03 -7.96 -3.26
C ARG A 9 -13.21 -7.79 -4.53
N ARG A 10 -13.85 -7.92 -5.70
CA ARG A 10 -13.22 -7.63 -7.01
C ARG A 10 -12.80 -6.16 -7.09
N ALA A 11 -13.67 -5.24 -6.64
CA ALA A 11 -13.34 -3.82 -6.59
C ALA A 11 -12.13 -3.54 -5.68
N GLY A 12 -12.06 -4.17 -4.50
CA GLY A 12 -10.88 -4.10 -3.62
C GLY A 12 -9.62 -4.65 -4.28
N GLY A 13 -9.74 -5.71 -5.08
CA GLY A 13 -8.65 -6.24 -5.91
C GLY A 13 -8.15 -5.22 -6.92
N LEU A 14 -9.06 -4.64 -7.69
CA LEU A 14 -8.74 -3.63 -8.71
C LEU A 14 -8.08 -2.38 -8.10
N VAL A 15 -8.49 -1.97 -6.89
CA VAL A 15 -7.82 -0.90 -6.13
C VAL A 15 -6.34 -1.24 -5.90
N TYR A 16 -6.01 -2.43 -5.39
CA TYR A 16 -4.62 -2.83 -5.16
C TYR A 16 -3.83 -3.06 -6.45
N GLU A 17 -4.48 -3.48 -7.53
CA GLU A 17 -3.85 -3.66 -8.84
C GLU A 17 -3.57 -2.33 -9.55
N SER A 18 -4.15 -1.23 -9.08
CA SER A 18 -3.92 0.11 -9.60
C SER A 18 -2.47 0.55 -9.38
N PHE A 19 -1.89 1.20 -10.40
CA PHE A 19 -0.58 1.83 -10.27
C PHE A 19 -0.57 2.94 -9.22
N LEU A 20 -1.66 3.69 -9.10
CA LEU A 20 -1.78 4.79 -8.14
C LEU A 20 -1.68 4.30 -6.68
N ILE A 21 -2.20 3.11 -6.38
CA ILE A 21 -2.16 2.57 -5.00
C ILE A 21 -0.87 1.80 -4.75
N SER A 22 -0.47 0.96 -5.68
CA SER A 22 0.64 0.03 -5.44
C SER A 22 1.98 0.51 -5.99
N GLY A 23 1.98 1.45 -6.94
CA GLY A 23 3.20 2.02 -7.49
C GLY A 23 4.23 0.94 -7.86
N PRO A 24 5.48 1.04 -7.34
CA PRO A 24 6.53 0.06 -7.61
C PRO A 24 6.27 -1.32 -6.98
N LEU A 25 5.30 -1.44 -6.07
CA LEU A 25 4.92 -2.69 -5.41
C LEU A 25 3.81 -3.46 -6.14
N ARG A 26 3.41 -3.00 -7.31
CA ARG A 26 2.32 -3.58 -8.11
C ARG A 26 2.54 -5.05 -8.47
N TYR A 27 3.78 -5.51 -8.53
CA TYR A 27 4.14 -6.91 -8.72
C TYR A 27 3.55 -7.86 -7.65
N ARG A 28 3.15 -7.33 -6.49
CA ARG A 28 2.46 -8.10 -5.44
C ARG A 28 1.02 -8.48 -5.81
N TYR A 29 0.46 -7.82 -6.83
CA TYR A 29 -0.97 -7.90 -7.19
C TYR A 29 -1.19 -8.28 -8.66
N ARG A 30 -0.18 -8.08 -9.51
CA ARG A 30 -0.20 -8.42 -10.94
C ARG A 30 1.10 -9.11 -11.33
N LYS A 31 1.03 -9.98 -12.33
CA LYS A 31 2.23 -10.58 -12.92
C LYS A 31 3.11 -9.50 -13.54
N GLU A 32 4.37 -9.45 -13.14
CA GLU A 32 5.40 -8.58 -13.68
C GLU A 32 6.68 -9.38 -13.94
N LYS A 33 7.76 -8.72 -14.38
CA LYS A 33 9.04 -9.38 -14.65
C LYS A 33 9.67 -9.92 -13.37
N LYS A 34 10.26 -11.12 -13.44
CA LYS A 34 11.08 -11.72 -12.37
C LYS A 34 12.17 -10.76 -11.94
N ARG A 35 12.35 -10.60 -10.62
CA ARG A 35 13.32 -9.67 -10.05
C ARG A 35 13.69 -10.02 -8.60
N LEU A 36 14.78 -9.41 -8.12
CA LEU A 36 15.09 -9.41 -6.70
C LEU A 36 14.22 -8.39 -5.99
N ILE A 37 13.77 -8.75 -4.80
CA ILE A 37 12.95 -7.93 -3.91
C ILE A 37 13.50 -8.02 -2.49
N ASP A 38 13.04 -7.16 -1.62
CA ASP A 38 13.47 -7.10 -0.22
C ASP A 38 12.31 -7.17 0.78
N ASP A 39 11.07 -7.17 0.30
CA ASP A 39 9.86 -7.27 1.12
C ASP A 39 8.73 -7.91 0.32
N TYR A 40 8.06 -8.92 0.91
CA TYR A 40 6.90 -9.59 0.30
C TYR A 40 5.91 -10.05 1.35
N PRO A 41 4.58 -9.92 1.08
CA PRO A 41 3.54 -10.35 2.01
C PRO A 41 3.58 -11.86 2.30
N SER A 42 3.36 -12.23 3.55
CA SER A 42 3.37 -13.61 4.04
C SER A 42 2.40 -14.55 3.31
N CYS A 43 1.32 -14.02 2.73
CA CYS A 43 0.31 -14.82 2.02
C CYS A 43 0.82 -15.56 0.78
N ASN A 44 1.99 -15.21 0.24
CA ASN A 44 2.66 -15.88 -0.89
C ASN A 44 4.19 -15.82 -0.75
N LEU A 45 4.71 -15.97 0.45
CA LEU A 45 6.13 -15.97 0.75
C LEU A 45 6.59 -17.40 1.06
N LEU A 46 7.48 -17.94 0.24
CA LEU A 46 8.15 -19.22 0.47
C LEU A 46 9.53 -18.96 1.05
N VAL A 47 9.82 -19.56 2.19
CA VAL A 47 11.10 -19.43 2.88
C VAL A 47 11.68 -20.82 3.09
N ARG A 48 12.98 -21.01 2.88
CA ARG A 48 13.67 -22.26 3.22
C ARG A 48 13.54 -22.51 4.71
N LYS A 49 13.25 -23.76 5.10
CA LYS A 49 13.03 -24.16 6.49
C LYS A 49 14.22 -23.83 7.37
N ASP A 50 15.44 -24.17 6.91
CA ASP A 50 16.69 -23.89 7.65
C ASP A 50 16.89 -22.39 7.92
N ILE A 51 16.55 -21.51 6.95
CA ILE A 51 16.64 -20.06 7.11
C ILE A 51 15.57 -19.57 8.10
N PHE A 52 14.34 -20.07 7.98
CA PHE A 52 13.24 -19.69 8.87
C PHE A 52 13.53 -20.09 10.33
N GLU A 53 14.06 -21.31 10.55
CA GLU A 53 14.45 -21.79 11.87
C GLU A 53 15.66 -21.03 12.43
N GLN A 54 16.68 -20.75 11.59
CA GLN A 54 17.84 -19.93 11.97
C GLN A 54 17.44 -18.54 12.47
N LEU A 55 16.41 -17.95 11.86
CA LEU A 55 15.87 -16.67 12.30
C LEU A 55 14.92 -16.78 13.50
N GLY A 56 14.44 -18.00 13.81
CA GLY A 56 13.45 -18.30 14.85
C GLY A 56 12.03 -17.90 14.48
N GLY A 57 11.70 -17.92 13.18
CA GLY A 57 10.38 -17.64 12.66
C GLY A 57 10.01 -16.17 12.63
N PHE A 58 8.74 -15.87 12.86
CA PHE A 58 8.24 -14.52 13.02
C PHE A 58 8.52 -13.98 14.42
N LYS A 59 9.72 -13.42 14.61
CA LYS A 59 10.18 -12.89 15.92
C LYS A 59 9.72 -11.47 16.19
N THR A 60 8.46 -11.17 15.95
CA THR A 60 7.93 -9.84 16.22
C THR A 60 6.47 -9.93 16.62
N ASN A 61 6.03 -8.99 17.46
CA ASN A 61 4.64 -8.84 17.82
C ASN A 61 3.87 -7.92 16.85
N PHE A 62 4.57 -7.27 15.91
CA PHE A 62 3.91 -6.38 14.94
C PHE A 62 2.93 -7.14 14.06
N TRP A 63 1.68 -6.65 14.03
CA TRP A 63 0.60 -7.15 13.20
C TRP A 63 -0.27 -5.99 12.69
N PRO A 64 -0.12 -5.57 11.43
CA PRO A 64 0.73 -6.09 10.34
C PRO A 64 2.21 -5.71 10.47
N GLY A 65 3.10 -6.46 9.82
CA GLY A 65 4.53 -6.14 9.69
C GLY A 65 5.48 -7.29 10.00
N GLU A 66 4.96 -8.44 10.44
CA GLU A 66 5.72 -9.65 10.72
C GLU A 66 6.51 -10.14 9.50
N ASP A 67 5.91 -10.07 8.32
CA ASP A 67 6.53 -10.43 7.04
C ASP A 67 7.63 -9.42 6.64
N THR A 68 7.40 -8.15 6.84
CA THR A 68 8.39 -7.09 6.58
C THR A 68 9.63 -7.27 7.46
N VAL A 69 9.46 -7.58 8.75
CA VAL A 69 10.60 -7.83 9.67
C VAL A 69 11.33 -9.10 9.27
N LEU A 70 10.63 -10.19 8.94
CA LEU A 70 11.25 -11.42 8.47
C LEU A 70 12.06 -11.19 7.18
N CYS A 71 11.50 -10.49 6.19
CA CYS A 71 12.19 -10.16 4.95
C CYS A 71 13.43 -9.28 5.21
N LEU A 72 13.35 -8.33 6.15
CA LEU A 72 14.48 -7.50 6.56
C LEU A 72 15.62 -8.35 7.14
N GLU A 73 15.30 -9.30 8.06
CA GLU A 73 16.27 -10.20 8.63
C GLU A 73 16.93 -11.10 7.57
N ILE A 74 16.16 -11.63 6.64
CA ILE A 74 16.68 -12.44 5.52
C ILE A 74 17.65 -11.61 4.66
N THR A 75 17.28 -10.39 4.31
CA THR A 75 18.04 -9.59 3.33
C THR A 75 19.19 -8.83 3.97
N GLN A 76 19.01 -8.25 5.15
CA GLN A 76 20.03 -7.42 5.78
C GLN A 76 20.94 -8.20 6.74
N ARG A 77 20.38 -9.06 7.58
CA ARG A 77 21.17 -9.82 8.54
C ARG A 77 21.86 -11.02 7.90
N LEU A 78 21.11 -11.86 7.18
CA LEU A 78 21.66 -13.07 6.55
C LEU A 78 22.25 -12.81 5.16
N LYS A 79 22.08 -11.60 4.61
CA LYS A 79 22.52 -11.21 3.25
C LYS A 79 22.03 -12.19 2.17
N LYS A 80 20.85 -12.78 2.39
CA LYS A 80 20.20 -13.66 1.40
C LYS A 80 19.32 -12.87 0.47
N LYS A 81 18.95 -13.48 -0.65
CA LYS A 81 18.14 -12.85 -1.70
C LYS A 81 16.72 -13.39 -1.66
N ILE A 82 15.74 -12.51 -1.81
CA ILE A 82 14.34 -12.88 -2.06
C ILE A 82 14.08 -12.65 -3.54
N VAL A 83 13.51 -13.63 -4.22
CA VAL A 83 13.23 -13.59 -5.65
C VAL A 83 11.70 -13.54 -5.83
N TYR A 84 11.22 -12.50 -6.51
CA TYR A 84 9.87 -12.50 -7.06
C TYR A 84 9.87 -13.29 -8.35
N ASP A 85 9.04 -14.33 -8.42
CA ASP A 85 8.81 -15.13 -9.62
C ASP A 85 7.33 -15.05 -10.00
N PRO A 86 6.99 -14.56 -11.21
CA PRO A 86 5.60 -14.40 -11.64
C PRO A 86 4.85 -15.72 -11.84
N GLU A 87 5.57 -16.86 -11.90
CA GLU A 87 4.94 -18.18 -12.01
C GLU A 87 4.47 -18.73 -10.66
N VAL A 88 5.01 -18.19 -9.55
CA VAL A 88 4.54 -18.49 -8.20
C VAL A 88 3.32 -17.60 -7.92
N LEU A 89 2.16 -18.07 -8.29
CA LEU A 89 0.90 -17.31 -8.24
C LEU A 89 -0.10 -17.94 -7.28
N VAL A 90 -0.71 -17.09 -6.45
CA VAL A 90 -1.85 -17.46 -5.61
C VAL A 90 -3.02 -16.51 -5.84
N PHE A 91 -4.24 -17.02 -5.71
CA PHE A 91 -5.42 -16.18 -5.60
C PHE A 91 -5.65 -15.80 -4.14
N HIS A 92 -5.80 -14.52 -3.90
CA HIS A 92 -6.05 -13.99 -2.56
C HIS A 92 -7.45 -13.39 -2.47
N HIS A 93 -8.28 -13.89 -1.56
CA HIS A 93 -9.61 -13.35 -1.26
C HIS A 93 -9.48 -12.01 -0.55
N ARG A 94 -9.83 -10.94 -1.25
CA ARG A 94 -9.74 -9.57 -0.71
C ARG A 94 -10.85 -9.27 0.28
N ARG A 95 -10.60 -8.33 1.18
CA ARG A 95 -11.65 -7.76 2.01
C ARG A 95 -12.63 -6.98 1.13
N PRO A 96 -13.93 -6.99 1.44
CA PRO A 96 -14.89 -6.14 0.73
C PRO A 96 -14.49 -4.67 0.80
N LEU A 97 -14.58 -3.94 -0.31
CA LEU A 97 -14.48 -2.50 -0.36
C LEU A 97 -15.75 -2.00 0.39
N TYR A 98 -15.67 -1.03 1.14
CA TYR A 98 -14.93 0.04 1.63
C TYR A 98 -14.43 -0.15 3.07
N LEU A 99 -15.36 -0.30 4.06
CA LEU A 99 -15.03 -0.25 5.47
C LEU A 99 -14.02 -1.33 5.91
N PRO A 100 -14.19 -2.63 5.58
CA PRO A 100 -13.21 -3.65 5.94
C PRO A 100 -11.86 -3.43 5.24
N HIS A 101 -11.86 -2.95 3.99
CA HIS A 101 -10.67 -2.60 3.23
C HIS A 101 -9.93 -1.41 3.87
N LEU A 102 -10.66 -0.32 4.15
CA LEU A 102 -10.07 0.90 4.73
C LEU A 102 -9.53 0.67 6.15
N LYS A 103 -10.18 -0.20 6.94
CA LYS A 103 -9.63 -0.63 8.24
C LYS A 103 -8.28 -1.34 8.09
N GLN A 104 -8.13 -2.17 7.07
CA GLN A 104 -6.84 -2.81 6.77
C GLN A 104 -5.80 -1.78 6.31
N VAL A 105 -6.17 -0.88 5.41
CA VAL A 105 -5.30 0.20 4.91
C VAL A 105 -4.83 1.10 6.05
N LYS A 106 -5.73 1.46 6.98
CA LYS A 106 -5.40 2.21 8.20
C LYS A 106 -4.28 1.53 8.98
N ASN A 107 -4.43 0.23 9.28
CA ASN A 107 -3.44 -0.50 10.06
C ASN A 107 -2.09 -0.58 9.33
N TYR A 108 -2.09 -0.89 8.04
CA TYR A 108 -0.86 -0.91 7.25
C TYR A 108 -0.18 0.47 7.19
N ALA A 109 -0.94 1.54 7.02
CA ALA A 109 -0.41 2.89 6.96
C ALA A 109 0.23 3.31 8.29
N LEU A 110 -0.45 3.02 9.42
CA LEU A 110 0.06 3.33 10.75
C LEU A 110 1.40 2.61 11.01
N HIS A 111 1.46 1.31 10.77
CA HIS A 111 2.69 0.52 10.92
C HIS A 111 3.77 0.99 9.96
N ARG A 112 3.45 1.24 8.69
CA ARG A 112 4.42 1.71 7.70
C ARG A 112 5.00 3.07 8.08
N GLY A 113 4.18 4.00 8.59
CA GLY A 113 4.63 5.29 9.11
C GLY A 113 5.56 5.14 10.32
N TYR A 114 5.21 4.29 11.28
CA TYR A 114 6.06 3.98 12.42
C TYR A 114 7.39 3.32 12.01
N PHE A 115 7.35 2.42 11.04
CA PHE A 115 8.52 1.69 10.53
C PHE A 115 9.52 2.60 9.78
N VAL A 116 9.13 3.79 9.35
CA VAL A 116 10.09 4.79 8.82
C VAL A 116 11.20 5.08 9.82
N LYS A 117 10.87 5.10 11.12
CA LYS A 117 11.83 5.33 12.20
C LYS A 117 12.43 4.02 12.73
N ARG A 118 11.61 3.00 12.85
CA ARG A 118 11.98 1.74 13.51
C ARG A 118 12.77 0.80 12.59
N PHE A 119 12.43 0.78 11.30
CA PHE A 119 13.04 -0.05 10.26
C PHE A 119 13.17 0.76 8.96
N PRO A 120 14.04 1.79 8.93
CA PRO A 120 14.14 2.72 7.80
C PRO A 120 14.48 2.02 6.48
N GLU A 121 15.22 0.91 6.50
CA GLU A 121 15.58 0.12 5.32
C GLU A 121 14.35 -0.40 4.58
N THR A 122 13.24 -0.62 5.29
CA THR A 122 11.99 -1.13 4.71
C THR A 122 11.03 -0.02 4.31
N SER A 123 11.00 1.08 5.04
CA SER A 123 9.88 2.02 5.03
C SER A 123 10.25 3.47 4.73
N LEU A 124 11.53 3.88 4.85
CA LEU A 124 11.99 5.20 4.43
C LEU A 124 12.14 5.24 2.90
N ARG A 125 11.00 5.17 2.20
CA ARG A 125 10.94 5.14 0.73
C ARG A 125 9.95 6.20 0.27
N TRP A 126 10.37 7.04 -0.67
CA TRP A 126 9.61 8.22 -1.13
C TRP A 126 8.16 7.89 -1.53
N HIS A 127 7.90 6.73 -2.17
CA HIS A 127 6.56 6.36 -2.63
C HIS A 127 5.56 6.13 -1.49
N TYR A 128 5.99 5.81 -0.28
CA TYR A 128 5.10 5.71 0.87
C TYR A 128 4.62 7.08 1.39
N PHE A 129 5.34 8.15 1.07
CA PHE A 129 4.98 9.51 1.48
C PHE A 129 3.99 10.18 0.53
N ILE A 130 3.89 9.73 -0.72
CA ILE A 130 3.04 10.36 -1.74
C ILE A 130 1.60 10.57 -1.27
N PRO A 131 0.89 9.57 -0.71
CA PRO A 131 -0.49 9.77 -0.27
C PRO A 131 -0.62 10.84 0.81
N SER A 132 0.37 10.94 1.71
CA SER A 132 0.39 11.97 2.77
C SER A 132 0.64 13.36 2.21
N VAL A 133 1.62 13.50 1.33
CA VAL A 133 1.92 14.77 0.65
C VAL A 133 0.70 15.24 -0.14
N PHE A 134 0.04 14.32 -0.85
CA PHE A 134 -1.18 14.65 -1.60
C PHE A 134 -2.34 15.06 -0.68
N LEU A 135 -2.56 14.36 0.44
CA LEU A 135 -3.55 14.74 1.43
C LEU A 135 -3.30 16.15 1.99
N LEU A 136 -2.04 16.44 2.36
CA LEU A 136 -1.64 17.76 2.84
C LEU A 136 -1.84 18.84 1.76
N TRP A 137 -1.51 18.54 0.50
CA TRP A 137 -1.77 19.43 -0.63
C TRP A 137 -3.26 19.68 -0.85
N LEU A 138 -4.12 18.66 -0.73
CA LEU A 138 -5.56 18.85 -0.83
C LEU A 138 -6.10 19.85 0.21
N ILE A 139 -5.60 19.77 1.44
CA ILE A 139 -6.07 20.62 2.56
C ILE A 139 -5.38 21.98 2.52
N PHE A 140 -4.08 22.02 2.60
CA PHE A 140 -3.32 23.28 2.71
C PHE A 140 -3.25 24.05 1.39
N GLY A 141 -3.19 23.34 0.25
CA GLY A 141 -3.25 23.98 -1.07
C GLY A 141 -4.56 24.71 -1.29
N LEU A 142 -5.69 24.12 -0.85
CA LEU A 142 -6.99 24.79 -0.88
C LEU A 142 -6.99 26.01 0.05
N VAL A 143 -6.55 25.88 1.30
CA VAL A 143 -6.50 27.00 2.25
C VAL A 143 -5.62 28.13 1.73
N LEU A 144 -4.44 27.83 1.21
CA LEU A 144 -3.52 28.83 0.64
C LEU A 144 -4.10 29.52 -0.61
N SER A 145 -4.96 28.84 -1.36
CA SER A 145 -5.60 29.41 -2.55
C SER A 145 -6.55 30.58 -2.22
N PHE A 146 -7.06 30.68 -1.00
CA PHE A 146 -7.81 31.84 -0.53
C PHE A 146 -6.92 33.08 -0.31
N ALA A 147 -5.65 32.89 0.02
CA ALA A 147 -4.70 33.98 0.18
C ALA A 147 -4.02 34.38 -1.14
N VAL A 148 -3.82 33.44 -2.04
CA VAL A 148 -3.14 33.65 -3.32
C VAL A 148 -3.98 33.04 -4.45
N SER A 149 -4.73 33.88 -5.18
CA SER A 149 -5.71 33.43 -6.18
C SER A 149 -5.10 32.57 -7.31
N SER A 150 -3.84 32.80 -7.70
CA SER A 150 -3.17 31.99 -8.72
C SER A 150 -2.97 30.53 -8.26
N LEU A 151 -2.82 30.28 -6.96
CA LEU A 151 -2.72 28.91 -6.40
C LEU A 151 -4.02 28.15 -6.56
N PHE A 152 -5.18 28.80 -6.61
CA PHE A 152 -6.45 28.13 -6.87
C PHE A 152 -6.44 27.37 -8.19
N PHE A 153 -5.95 27.99 -9.24
CA PHE A 153 -5.85 27.32 -10.55
C PHE A 153 -4.88 26.13 -10.52
N VAL A 154 -3.72 26.28 -9.86
CA VAL A 154 -2.74 25.19 -9.69
C VAL A 154 -3.36 24.04 -8.91
N TRP A 155 -4.04 24.34 -7.80
CA TRP A 155 -4.73 23.35 -6.99
C TRP A 155 -5.84 22.65 -7.80
N PHE A 156 -6.70 23.40 -8.45
CA PHE A 156 -7.80 22.87 -9.25
C PHE A 156 -7.31 21.95 -10.38
N ILE A 157 -6.30 22.39 -11.14
CA ILE A 157 -5.70 21.60 -12.23
C ILE A 157 -5.07 20.31 -11.67
N SER A 158 -4.32 20.39 -10.57
CA SER A 158 -3.69 19.21 -9.97
C SER A 158 -4.71 18.17 -9.47
N VAL A 159 -5.81 18.62 -8.87
CA VAL A 159 -6.93 17.76 -8.48
C VAL A 159 -7.61 17.14 -9.70
N GLY A 160 -7.81 17.93 -10.78
CA GLY A 160 -8.35 17.43 -12.06
C GLY A 160 -7.45 16.35 -12.68
N ILE A 161 -6.15 16.59 -12.73
CA ILE A 161 -5.17 15.60 -13.21
C ILE A 161 -5.24 14.33 -12.36
N TYR A 162 -5.27 14.45 -11.04
CA TYR A 162 -5.41 13.30 -10.15
C TYR A 162 -6.71 12.53 -10.43
N ALA A 163 -7.84 13.22 -10.59
CA ALA A 163 -9.12 12.57 -10.91
C ALA A 163 -9.06 11.79 -12.23
N LEU A 164 -8.42 12.34 -13.27
CA LEU A 164 -8.18 11.64 -14.52
C LEU A 164 -7.35 10.37 -14.31
N PHE A 165 -6.23 10.45 -13.56
CA PHE A 165 -5.44 9.27 -13.23
C PHE A 165 -6.22 8.22 -12.45
N VAL A 166 -7.10 8.61 -11.52
CA VAL A 166 -7.99 7.69 -10.81
C VAL A 166 -8.93 6.99 -11.80
N ILE A 167 -9.56 7.73 -12.70
CA ILE A 167 -10.47 7.17 -13.72
C ILE A 167 -9.72 6.15 -14.61
N PHE A 168 -8.55 6.54 -15.14
CA PHE A 168 -7.74 5.63 -15.96
C PHE A 168 -7.28 4.38 -15.20
N SER A 169 -6.84 4.55 -13.95
CA SER A 169 -6.33 3.43 -13.12
C SER A 169 -7.41 2.46 -12.67
N SER A 170 -8.65 2.93 -12.57
CA SER A 170 -9.80 2.12 -12.17
C SER A 170 -10.59 1.54 -13.35
N TYR A 171 -10.23 1.92 -14.58
CA TYR A 171 -11.01 1.54 -15.76
C TYR A 171 -10.95 0.05 -16.04
N GLU A 172 -12.11 -0.60 -16.02
CA GLU A 172 -12.33 -1.97 -16.44
C GLU A 172 -13.32 -1.98 -17.61
N LYS A 173 -12.81 -2.33 -18.79
CA LYS A 173 -13.53 -2.18 -20.07
C LYS A 173 -14.91 -2.85 -20.11
N ARG A 174 -15.08 -3.93 -19.33
CA ARG A 174 -16.30 -4.76 -19.35
C ARG A 174 -17.24 -4.52 -18.18
N ASP A 175 -16.84 -3.68 -17.21
CA ASP A 175 -17.60 -3.50 -15.97
C ASP A 175 -17.46 -2.07 -15.42
N LEU A 176 -18.32 -1.17 -15.91
CA LEU A 176 -18.36 0.23 -15.47
C LEU A 176 -18.74 0.37 -14.00
N LYS A 177 -19.54 -0.57 -13.46
CA LYS A 177 -19.90 -0.56 -12.03
C LYS A 177 -18.66 -0.85 -11.18
N LEU A 178 -17.89 -1.84 -11.58
CA LEU A 178 -16.61 -2.17 -10.94
C LEU A 178 -15.64 -0.98 -11.01
N SER A 179 -15.53 -0.32 -12.18
CA SER A 179 -14.67 0.86 -12.37
C SER A 179 -15.03 2.00 -11.43
N ARG A 180 -16.32 2.34 -11.31
CA ARG A 180 -16.79 3.41 -10.40
C ARG A 180 -16.51 3.09 -8.95
N LEU A 181 -16.77 1.86 -8.51
CA LEU A 181 -16.47 1.41 -7.15
C LEU A 181 -14.97 1.50 -6.87
N ALA A 182 -14.13 1.03 -7.80
CA ALA A 182 -12.68 1.10 -7.66
C ALA A 182 -12.15 2.53 -7.67
N ALA A 183 -12.71 3.43 -8.48
CA ALA A 183 -12.33 4.84 -8.51
C ALA A 183 -12.51 5.51 -7.14
N LEU A 184 -13.70 5.36 -6.55
CA LEU A 184 -13.95 5.85 -5.18
C LEU A 184 -13.05 5.12 -4.17
N GLY A 185 -12.83 3.83 -4.34
CA GLY A 185 -11.94 3.03 -3.50
C GLY A 185 -10.49 3.53 -3.54
N ILE A 186 -9.94 3.89 -4.70
CA ILE A 186 -8.60 4.46 -4.86
C ILE A 186 -8.51 5.78 -4.09
N PHE A 187 -9.47 6.69 -4.28
CA PHE A 187 -9.48 7.97 -3.57
C PHE A 187 -9.50 7.77 -2.05
N LEU A 188 -10.45 6.98 -1.54
CA LEU A 188 -10.58 6.73 -0.10
C LEU A 188 -9.34 6.01 0.47
N THR A 189 -8.71 5.13 -0.30
CA THR A 189 -7.46 4.45 0.09
C THR A 189 -6.32 5.45 0.24
N HIS A 190 -6.16 6.40 -0.70
CA HIS A 190 -5.14 7.45 -0.60
C HIS A 190 -5.37 8.34 0.63
N MET A 191 -6.62 8.77 0.87
CA MET A 191 -6.93 9.62 2.03
C MET A 191 -6.66 8.89 3.35
N THR A 192 -7.13 7.65 3.46
CA THR A 192 -6.92 6.82 4.66
C THR A 192 -5.45 6.54 4.88
N TYR A 193 -4.74 6.10 3.82
CA TYR A 193 -3.31 5.79 3.94
C TYR A 193 -2.52 7.06 4.30
N GLY A 194 -2.75 8.16 3.60
CA GLY A 194 -2.05 9.42 3.83
C GLY A 194 -2.18 9.90 5.27
N LEU A 195 -3.41 9.87 5.81
CA LEU A 195 -3.70 10.30 7.17
C LEU A 195 -3.02 9.40 8.22
N PHE A 196 -3.20 8.09 8.11
CA PHE A 196 -2.70 7.15 9.13
C PHE A 196 -1.19 6.89 9.02
N PHE A 197 -0.59 7.09 7.86
CA PHE A 197 0.87 7.12 7.72
C PHE A 197 1.48 8.28 8.52
N LEU A 198 0.89 9.49 8.45
CA LEU A 198 1.33 10.61 9.29
C LEU A 198 1.18 10.32 10.78
N PHE A 199 0.06 9.72 11.19
CA PHE A 199 -0.09 9.29 12.58
C PHE A 199 0.99 8.27 12.98
N GLY A 200 1.32 7.31 12.11
CA GLY A 200 2.41 6.37 12.35
C GLY A 200 3.78 7.04 12.50
N LEU A 201 4.07 8.06 11.68
CA LEU A 201 5.30 8.86 11.83
C LEU A 201 5.41 9.55 13.18
N LEU A 202 4.28 9.96 13.76
CA LEU A 202 4.25 10.65 15.07
C LEU A 202 4.29 9.70 16.26
N GLN A 203 3.95 8.40 16.08
CA GLN A 203 3.94 7.43 17.19
C GLN A 203 5.35 7.20 17.74
N SER A 204 5.49 7.22 19.06
CA SER A 204 6.72 6.81 19.75
C SER A 204 6.83 5.30 19.91
N LYS A 205 5.69 4.62 20.09
CA LYS A 205 5.53 3.16 20.20
C LYS A 205 4.20 2.73 19.58
N LEU A 206 4.12 1.49 19.11
CA LEU A 206 2.86 0.82 18.78
C LEU A 206 2.39 -0.04 19.96
N ASN A 207 1.09 -0.37 19.99
CA ASN A 207 0.49 -1.17 21.07
C ASN A 207 1.16 -2.55 21.24
N GLU A 208 1.74 -3.08 20.17
CA GLU A 208 2.43 -4.37 20.15
C GLU A 208 3.81 -4.33 20.83
N GLU A 209 4.33 -3.15 21.15
CA GLU A 209 5.60 -2.94 21.87
C GLU A 209 5.39 -2.61 23.36
N THR A 210 4.14 -2.53 23.81
CA THR A 210 3.77 -2.38 25.23
C THR A 210 3.53 -3.72 25.86
#